data_10e8b7fb769f213421d2e32793744eb5
#
_entry.id   10e8b7fb769f213421d2e32793744eb5
#
_cell.length_a   1.000
_cell.length_b   1.000
_cell.length_c   1.000
_cell.angle_alpha   90.00
_cell.angle_beta   90.00
_cell.angle_gamma   90.00
#
_symmetry.space_group_name_H-M   'P 1'
#
loop_
_entity.id
_entity.type
_entity.pdbx_description
1 polymer ?
#
loop_
_entity_poly.entity_id
_entity_poly.type
_entity_poly.pdbx_seq_one_letter_code
_entity_poly.pdbx_strand_id
1 'polypeptide(L)'
;LSKRLSGASAVYKLKSNYDLTNTNTLEKLADFTVPAIPNGFLTGGDISPDGKRVIICDYFNAYELILPEKAKNFDEIWKEKPKIVELGTREVGEAVTYSADGNSIFATSENKNSPFIQVKRK
;
A
#
# COMPACT_ATOMS: atom_id res chain seq x y z
N LEU A 1 1.31 7.74 0.77
CA LEU A 1 0.44 7.88 -0.40
C LEU A 1 -0.57 8.99 -0.18
N SER A 2 -0.93 9.70 -1.25
CA SER A 2 -2.04 10.65 -1.22
C SER A 2 -3.30 9.98 -1.76
N LYS A 3 -4.43 10.19 -1.09
CA LYS A 3 -5.75 9.77 -1.60
C LYS A 3 -6.26 10.83 -2.58
N ARG A 4 -6.64 10.42 -3.77
CA ARG A 4 -7.23 11.30 -4.80
C ARG A 4 -8.50 10.68 -5.35
N LEU A 5 -9.49 11.51 -5.64
CA LEU A 5 -10.77 11.08 -6.22
C LEU A 5 -10.64 10.63 -7.68
N SER A 6 -9.60 11.04 -8.36
CA SER A 6 -9.29 10.63 -9.73
C SER A 6 -7.79 10.73 -10.00
N GLY A 7 -7.32 9.94 -10.95
CA GLY A 7 -5.92 9.92 -11.36
C GLY A 7 -4.98 9.20 -10.40
N ALA A 8 -3.68 9.38 -10.59
CA ALA A 8 -2.66 8.73 -9.80
C ALA A 8 -2.56 9.32 -8.38
N SER A 9 -2.33 8.45 -7.40
CA SER A 9 -1.90 8.85 -6.07
C SER A 9 -0.40 9.20 -6.09
N ALA A 10 0.01 10.20 -5.31
CA ALA A 10 1.42 10.52 -5.18
C ALA A 10 2.05 9.75 -4.01
N VAL A 11 3.24 9.24 -4.24
CA VAL A 11 4.09 8.60 -3.23
C VAL A 11 5.09 9.62 -2.72
N TYR A 12 5.18 9.75 -1.41
CA TYR A 12 6.11 10.67 -0.75
C TYR A 12 6.99 9.92 0.24
N LYS A 13 8.18 10.43 0.44
CA LYS A 13 9.17 9.93 1.39
C LYS A 13 9.62 11.04 2.32
N LEU A 14 9.73 10.74 3.60
CA LEU A 14 10.47 11.54 4.56
C LEU A 14 11.94 11.10 4.52
N LYS A 15 12.86 12.03 4.41
CA LYS A 15 14.31 11.72 4.44
C LYS A 15 14.71 11.22 5.83
N SER A 16 15.68 10.31 5.89
CA SER A 16 16.15 9.72 7.16
C SER A 16 16.80 10.73 8.12
N ASN A 17 17.27 11.85 7.60
CA ASN A 17 17.87 12.97 8.37
C ASN A 17 16.83 14.06 8.70
N TYR A 18 15.56 13.69 8.89
CA TYR A 18 14.51 14.62 9.26
C TYR A 18 14.76 15.28 10.62
N ASP A 19 14.29 16.51 10.75
CA ASP A 19 14.42 17.30 11.97
C ASP A 19 13.10 17.28 12.75
N LEU A 20 13.15 16.81 14.01
CA LEU A 20 11.97 16.75 14.88
C LEU A 20 11.51 18.12 15.39
N THR A 21 12.36 19.14 15.30
CA THR A 21 12.07 20.48 15.84
C THR A 21 11.56 21.46 14.79
N ASN A 22 11.66 21.11 13.52
CA ASN A 22 11.29 21.96 12.40
C ASN A 22 10.32 21.25 11.43
N THR A 23 9.70 22.02 10.56
CA THR A 23 8.88 21.48 9.45
C THR A 23 9.77 20.75 8.45
N ASN A 24 9.43 19.50 8.16
CA ASN A 24 10.11 18.71 7.15
C ASN A 24 9.30 18.68 5.86
N THR A 25 9.96 18.85 4.73
CA THR A 25 9.34 18.73 3.40
C THR A 25 9.49 17.30 2.91
N LEU A 26 8.36 16.70 2.53
CA LEU A 26 8.36 15.36 1.93
C LEU A 26 8.87 15.43 0.48
N GLU A 27 9.70 14.48 0.11
CA GLU A 27 10.14 14.29 -1.27
C GLU A 27 9.10 13.44 -2.03
N LYS A 28 8.63 13.95 -3.16
CA LYS A 28 7.76 13.17 -4.05
C LYS A 28 8.60 12.20 -4.85
N LEU A 29 8.34 10.90 -4.70
CA LEU A 29 9.08 9.82 -5.39
C LEU A 29 8.44 9.44 -6.72
N ALA A 30 7.12 9.29 -6.74
CA ALA A 30 6.41 8.78 -7.90
C ALA A 30 4.93 9.20 -7.91
N ASP A 31 4.31 9.08 -9.06
CA ASP A 31 2.87 8.93 -9.18
C ASP A 31 2.56 7.43 -9.32
N PHE A 32 1.58 6.96 -8.57
CA PHE A 32 1.21 5.56 -8.51
C PHE A 32 -0.29 5.39 -8.78
N THR A 33 -0.62 4.46 -9.65
CA THR A 33 -2.01 4.12 -9.96
C THR A 33 -2.24 2.62 -9.89
N VAL A 34 -3.44 2.24 -9.54
CA VAL A 34 -3.88 0.83 -9.50
C VAL A 34 -4.94 0.58 -10.57
N PRO A 35 -5.06 -0.66 -11.06
CA PRO A 35 -6.01 -1.01 -12.11
C PRO A 35 -7.46 -1.14 -11.58
N ALA A 36 -7.89 -0.23 -10.71
CA ALA A 36 -9.23 -0.21 -10.13
C ALA A 36 -10.10 0.88 -10.74
N ILE A 37 -11.41 0.72 -10.64
CA ILE A 37 -12.40 1.73 -11.04
C ILE A 37 -13.23 2.09 -9.81
N PRO A 38 -13.29 3.36 -9.43
CA PRO A 38 -12.52 4.49 -9.98
C PRO A 38 -11.05 4.45 -9.55
N ASN A 39 -10.15 4.89 -10.41
CA ASN A 39 -8.72 4.95 -10.11
C ASN A 39 -8.43 5.87 -8.94
N GLY A 40 -7.50 5.48 -8.08
CA GLY A 40 -6.92 6.37 -7.07
C GLY A 40 -7.61 6.39 -5.71
N PHE A 41 -8.63 5.59 -5.47
CA PHE A 41 -9.23 5.46 -4.13
C PHE A 41 -8.39 4.59 -3.18
N LEU A 42 -7.10 4.87 -3.11
CA LEU A 42 -6.22 4.17 -2.18
C LEU A 42 -6.54 4.58 -0.75
N THR A 43 -6.76 3.61 0.12
CA THR A 43 -7.24 3.82 1.50
C THR A 43 -6.23 3.39 2.55
N GLY A 44 -5.42 2.38 2.29
CA GLY A 44 -4.43 1.88 3.22
C GLY A 44 -3.23 1.26 2.54
N GLY A 45 -2.18 0.97 3.30
CA GLY A 45 -1.01 0.27 2.82
C GLY A 45 0.00 0.00 3.92
N ASP A 46 0.86 -0.98 3.66
CA ASP A 46 1.89 -1.44 4.58
C ASP A 46 3.13 -1.93 3.83
N ILE A 47 4.26 -1.97 4.52
CA ILE A 47 5.52 -2.53 4.04
C ILE A 47 5.76 -3.85 4.77
N SER A 48 6.10 -4.91 4.03
CA SER A 48 6.39 -6.22 4.63
C SER A 48 7.57 -6.15 5.62
N PRO A 49 7.59 -7.01 6.65
CA PRO A 49 8.66 -7.00 7.66
C PRO A 49 10.06 -7.18 7.09
N ASP A 50 10.21 -7.85 5.96
CA ASP A 50 11.48 -8.03 5.27
C ASP A 50 11.89 -6.83 4.40
N GLY A 51 11.04 -5.78 4.32
CA GLY A 51 11.29 -4.59 3.53
C GLY A 51 11.30 -4.80 2.01
N LYS A 52 10.77 -5.93 1.53
CA LYS A 52 10.85 -6.29 0.11
C LYS A 52 9.53 -6.18 -0.65
N ARG A 53 8.45 -5.87 0.05
CA ARG A 53 7.11 -5.81 -0.52
C ARG A 53 6.33 -4.63 0.03
N VAL A 54 5.42 -4.13 -0.77
CA VAL A 54 4.42 -3.15 -0.35
C VAL A 54 3.06 -3.72 -0.69
N ILE A 55 2.13 -3.66 0.26
CA ILE A 55 0.71 -3.90 0.02
C ILE A 55 -0.03 -2.58 0.11
N ILE A 56 -0.94 -2.35 -0.82
CA ILE A 56 -1.80 -1.15 -0.86
C ILE A 56 -3.21 -1.63 -1.11
N CYS A 57 -4.22 -1.00 -0.51
CA CYS A 57 -5.61 -1.32 -0.82
C CYS A 57 -6.39 -0.11 -1.30
N ASP A 58 -7.42 -0.40 -2.07
CA ASP A 58 -8.58 0.46 -2.31
C ASP A 58 -9.81 -0.11 -1.57
N TYR A 59 -11.00 0.39 -1.88
CA TYR A 59 -12.23 -0.09 -1.25
C TYR A 59 -12.50 -1.58 -1.51
N PHE A 60 -12.02 -2.15 -2.61
CA PHE A 60 -12.40 -3.49 -3.08
C PHE A 60 -11.24 -4.47 -3.04
N ASN A 61 -10.05 -4.09 -3.49
CA ASN A 61 -8.91 -4.97 -3.71
C ASN A 61 -7.69 -4.53 -2.91
N ALA A 62 -6.69 -5.41 -2.87
CA ALA A 62 -5.34 -5.01 -2.55
C ALA A 62 -4.40 -5.26 -3.74
N TYR A 63 -3.25 -4.61 -3.69
CA TYR A 63 -2.25 -4.59 -4.74
C TYR A 63 -0.88 -4.76 -4.11
N GLU A 64 -0.19 -5.85 -4.43
CA GLU A 64 1.16 -6.09 -3.93
C GLU A 64 2.21 -5.68 -4.95
N LEU A 65 3.18 -4.92 -4.51
CA LEU A 65 4.42 -4.61 -5.22
C LEU A 65 5.55 -5.42 -4.60
N ILE A 66 6.45 -5.95 -5.43
CA ILE A 66 7.59 -6.75 -5.00
C ILE A 66 8.86 -6.07 -5.49
N LEU A 67 9.76 -5.77 -4.56
CA LEU A 67 11.05 -5.16 -4.88
C LEU A 67 11.89 -6.14 -5.72
N PRO A 68 12.38 -5.73 -6.90
CA PRO A 68 13.26 -6.58 -7.70
C PRO A 68 14.54 -6.95 -6.95
N GLU A 69 15.04 -8.16 -7.11
CA GLU A 69 16.29 -8.61 -6.49
C GLU A 69 17.50 -7.73 -6.83
N LYS A 70 17.50 -7.13 -8.03
CA LYS A 70 18.57 -6.24 -8.50
C LYS A 70 18.33 -4.77 -8.19
N ALA A 71 17.28 -4.44 -7.42
CA ALA A 71 16.99 -3.06 -7.05
C ALA A 71 18.14 -2.47 -6.21
N LYS A 72 18.50 -1.23 -6.54
CA LYS A 72 19.57 -0.51 -5.84
C LYS A 72 19.10 0.08 -4.51
N ASN A 73 17.83 0.35 -4.39
CA ASN A 73 17.18 0.90 -3.19
C ASN A 73 15.69 0.57 -3.21
N PHE A 74 15.03 0.80 -2.07
CA PHE A 74 13.61 0.51 -1.90
C PHE A 74 12.70 1.35 -2.81
N ASP A 75 13.12 2.55 -3.19
CA ASP A 75 12.27 3.48 -3.94
C ASP A 75 11.97 2.94 -5.36
N GLU A 76 12.77 1.97 -5.85
CA GLU A 76 12.53 1.33 -7.14
C GLU A 76 11.26 0.47 -7.18
N ILE A 77 10.74 0.06 -6.02
CA ILE A 77 9.49 -0.70 -5.92
C ILE A 77 8.30 0.02 -6.56
N TRP A 78 8.30 1.36 -6.57
CA TRP A 78 7.23 2.17 -7.13
C TRP A 78 7.19 2.18 -8.67
N LYS A 79 8.19 1.58 -9.32
CA LYS A 79 8.23 1.38 -10.78
C LYS A 79 7.62 0.05 -11.18
N GLU A 80 7.39 -0.84 -10.21
CA GLU A 80 6.91 -2.18 -10.46
C GLU A 80 5.40 -2.19 -10.73
N LYS A 81 4.99 -3.17 -11.53
CA LYS A 81 3.57 -3.39 -11.83
C LYS A 81 2.90 -4.06 -10.63
N PRO A 82 1.82 -3.48 -10.08
CA PRO A 82 1.12 -4.07 -8.96
C PRO A 82 0.42 -5.37 -9.34
N LYS A 83 0.47 -6.35 -8.44
CA LYS A 83 -0.27 -7.62 -8.54
C LYS A 83 -1.51 -7.53 -7.67
N ILE A 84 -2.66 -7.88 -8.23
CA ILE A 84 -3.93 -7.91 -7.48
C ILE A 84 -3.88 -9.03 -6.44
N VAL A 85 -4.29 -8.71 -5.23
CA VAL A 85 -4.53 -9.65 -4.13
C VAL A 85 -6.01 -9.59 -3.79
N GLU A 86 -6.70 -10.69 -4.00
CA GLU A 86 -8.12 -10.81 -3.68
C GLU A 86 -8.31 -10.91 -2.17
N LEU A 87 -9.02 -9.95 -1.60
CA LEU A 87 -9.29 -9.88 -0.15
C LEU A 87 -10.71 -10.33 0.22
N GLY A 88 -11.46 -10.90 -0.75
CA GLY A 88 -12.87 -11.18 -0.55
C GLY A 88 -13.75 -9.91 -0.53
N THR A 89 -15.01 -10.08 -0.17
CA THR A 89 -15.99 -8.98 -0.22
C THR A 89 -15.81 -8.03 0.95
N ARG A 90 -15.65 -6.74 0.64
CA ARG A 90 -15.60 -5.63 1.59
C ARG A 90 -16.50 -4.51 1.07
N GLU A 91 -17.27 -3.89 1.94
CA GLU A 91 -18.12 -2.76 1.53
C GLU A 91 -17.31 -1.49 1.30
N VAL A 92 -16.46 -1.15 2.29
CA VAL A 92 -15.56 0.02 2.24
C VAL A 92 -14.22 -0.40 2.85
N GLY A 93 -13.33 -0.94 2.04
CA GLY A 93 -12.00 -1.37 2.50
C GLY A 93 -11.13 -0.18 2.91
N GLU A 94 -10.64 -0.16 4.15
CA GLU A 94 -9.85 0.97 4.66
C GLU A 94 -8.48 0.58 5.19
N ALA A 95 -8.26 -0.66 5.57
CA ALA A 95 -6.98 -1.09 6.13
C ALA A 95 -6.48 -2.38 5.50
N VAL A 96 -5.18 -2.46 5.36
CA VAL A 96 -4.43 -3.64 4.96
C VAL A 96 -3.07 -3.64 5.67
N THR A 97 -2.61 -4.80 6.11
CA THR A 97 -1.29 -4.96 6.73
C THR A 97 -0.74 -6.37 6.51
N TYR A 98 0.57 -6.53 6.59
CA TYR A 98 1.20 -7.85 6.68
C TYR A 98 1.15 -8.39 8.10
N SER A 99 1.16 -9.73 8.23
CA SER A 99 1.51 -10.38 9.50
C SER A 99 2.98 -10.11 9.87
N ALA A 100 3.32 -10.24 11.15
CA ALA A 100 4.67 -10.01 11.64
C ALA A 100 5.73 -10.92 10.99
N ASP A 101 5.34 -12.10 10.53
CA ASP A 101 6.19 -13.03 9.78
C ASP A 101 6.17 -12.80 8.25
N GLY A 102 5.33 -11.87 7.77
CA GLY A 102 5.17 -11.55 6.36
C GLY A 102 4.45 -12.62 5.52
N ASN A 103 3.90 -13.68 6.16
CA ASN A 103 3.29 -14.81 5.48
C ASN A 103 1.78 -14.68 5.25
N SER A 104 1.17 -13.68 5.85
CA SER A 104 -0.25 -13.37 5.68
C SER A 104 -0.45 -11.89 5.45
N ILE A 105 -1.57 -11.57 4.82
CA ILE A 105 -2.11 -10.23 4.68
C ILE A 105 -3.40 -10.19 5.46
N PHE A 106 -3.58 -9.18 6.30
CA PHE A 106 -4.81 -8.88 6.99
C PHE A 106 -5.47 -7.66 6.40
N ALA A 107 -6.79 -7.67 6.33
CA ALA A 107 -7.57 -6.54 5.85
C ALA A 107 -8.88 -6.41 6.59
N THR A 108 -9.40 -5.20 6.63
CA THR A 108 -10.72 -4.93 7.20
C THR A 108 -11.45 -3.85 6.40
N SER A 109 -12.65 -3.53 6.81
CA SER A 109 -13.53 -2.55 6.20
C SER A 109 -14.03 -1.58 7.26
N GLU A 110 -14.53 -0.42 6.87
CA GLU A 110 -15.36 0.42 7.73
C GLU A 110 -16.70 -0.28 8.01
N ASN A 111 -17.48 0.33 8.86
CA ASN A 111 -18.82 -0.06 9.28
C ASN A 111 -18.88 -1.04 10.47
N LYS A 112 -20.08 -1.14 11.02
CA LYS A 112 -20.38 -2.04 12.13
C LYS A 112 -20.31 -3.50 11.66
N ASN A 113 -19.68 -4.36 12.47
CA ASN A 113 -19.49 -5.79 12.16
C ASN A 113 -18.65 -6.05 10.90
N SER A 114 -17.71 -5.17 10.59
CA SER A 114 -16.81 -5.34 9.46
C SER A 114 -16.01 -6.63 9.53
N PRO A 115 -15.81 -7.33 8.41
CA PRO A 115 -15.04 -8.56 8.38
C PRO A 115 -13.56 -8.28 8.71
N PHE A 116 -12.95 -9.20 9.43
CA PHE A 116 -11.50 -9.30 9.55
C PHE A 116 -11.01 -10.43 8.64
N ILE A 117 -10.28 -10.09 7.61
CA ILE A 117 -9.91 -10.98 6.52
C ILE A 117 -8.44 -11.34 6.65
N GLN A 118 -8.12 -12.62 6.52
CA GLN A 118 -6.75 -13.12 6.41
C GLN A 118 -6.57 -13.83 5.06
N VAL A 119 -5.56 -13.40 4.31
CA VAL A 119 -5.10 -14.08 3.09
C VAL A 119 -3.70 -14.61 3.34
N LYS A 120 -3.51 -15.93 3.26
CA LYS A 120 -2.20 -16.57 3.36
C LYS A 120 -1.49 -16.53 2.02
N ARG A 121 -0.21 -16.23 2.04
CA ARG A 121 0.65 -16.41 0.86
C ARG A 121 0.81 -17.89 0.57
N LYS A 122 0.80 -18.21 -0.72
CA LYS A 122 1.15 -19.54 -1.22
C LYS A 122 2.62 -19.63 -1.52
#